data_af4da8559c8b080ec221deb36a6ac5b3
#
_entry.id   af4da8559c8b080ec221deb36a6ac5b3
#
_cell.length_a   1.000
_cell.length_b   1.000
_cell.length_c   1.000
_cell.angle_alpha   90.00
_cell.angle_beta   90.00
_cell.angle_gamma   90.00
#
_symmetry.space_group_name_H-M   'P 1'
#
loop_
_entity.id
_entity.type
_entity.pdbx_description
1 polymer ?
#
loop_
_entity_poly.entity_id
_entity_poly.type
_entity_poly.pdbx_seq_one_letter_code
_entity_poly.pdbx_strand_id
1 'polypeptide(L)'
;MNVFLLGLRITDSALVEDGKVNVIAESLPSSNKKISTKVQLIQKEDHYVGKLLKDLDEKQEVLAIGPTKATPDGVIQMQPMLVVTPENFSDILAINTFMACGGLGPKSEESEVGDSTVTNRSIAWQAPDDKETNWFKLTAWNQHSKQLSELPNGTPTIAVGRVSTSEKVEKQYLNYAVDQILYLPKGTKSAPKKAADPEKGQVAAAAIGSINFSL
;
A
#
# COMPACT_ATOMS: atom_id res chain seq x y z
N MET A 1 5.79 -4.76 4.07
CA MET A 1 4.86 -3.78 4.69
C MET A 1 4.10 -3.08 3.58
N ASN A 2 2.82 -2.87 3.73
CA ASN A 2 2.07 -1.96 2.88
C ASN A 2 1.40 -0.90 3.76
N VAL A 3 1.35 0.32 3.27
CA VAL A 3 0.67 1.43 3.94
C VAL A 3 -0.10 2.20 2.88
N PHE A 4 -1.35 2.49 3.19
CA PHE A 4 -2.21 3.30 2.35
C PHE A 4 -2.53 4.60 3.07
N LEU A 5 -2.62 5.65 2.31
CA LEU A 5 -3.09 6.96 2.71
C LEU A 5 -4.31 7.26 1.86
N LEU A 6 -5.48 7.22 2.47
CA LEU A 6 -6.76 7.35 1.77
C LEU A 6 -7.58 8.50 2.35
N GLY A 7 -8.05 9.38 1.47
CA GLY A 7 -9.15 10.30 1.78
C GLY A 7 -10.47 9.56 1.65
N LEU A 8 -11.27 9.57 2.71
CA LEU A 8 -12.48 8.76 2.84
C LEU A 8 -13.67 9.60 3.26
N ARG A 9 -14.87 9.20 2.82
CA ARG A 9 -16.15 9.67 3.35
C ARG A 9 -16.83 8.51 4.03
N ILE A 10 -17.24 8.70 5.28
CA ILE A 10 -17.96 7.70 6.06
C ILE A 10 -19.36 7.50 5.47
N THR A 11 -19.75 6.26 5.21
CA THR A 11 -21.05 5.92 4.65
C THR A 11 -22.00 5.29 5.64
N ASP A 12 -21.46 4.58 6.63
CA ASP A 12 -22.25 3.90 7.65
C ASP A 12 -21.69 4.19 9.04
N SER A 13 -22.58 4.29 10.01
CA SER A 13 -22.22 4.43 11.42
C SER A 13 -21.37 3.26 11.91
N ALA A 14 -20.56 3.50 12.94
CA ALA A 14 -19.69 2.48 13.51
C ALA A 14 -20.47 1.30 14.10
N LEU A 15 -20.09 0.08 13.70
CA LEU A 15 -20.59 -1.17 14.28
C LEU A 15 -19.51 -1.75 15.20
N VAL A 16 -19.89 -2.10 16.44
CA VAL A 16 -18.98 -2.75 17.40
C VAL A 16 -19.36 -4.21 17.54
N GLU A 17 -18.45 -5.10 17.14
CA GLU A 17 -18.62 -6.56 17.24
C GLU A 17 -17.30 -7.20 17.67
N ASP A 18 -17.34 -8.19 18.56
CA ASP A 18 -16.18 -8.96 19.02
C ASP A 18 -14.98 -8.10 19.47
N GLY A 19 -15.23 -6.96 20.13
CA GLY A 19 -14.20 -6.03 20.59
C GLY A 19 -13.49 -5.27 19.46
N LYS A 20 -14.11 -5.22 18.28
CA LYS A 20 -13.65 -4.46 17.12
C LYS A 20 -14.69 -3.44 16.68
N VAL A 21 -14.20 -2.29 16.26
CA VAL A 21 -14.99 -1.25 15.63
C VAL A 21 -14.85 -1.39 14.13
N ASN A 22 -15.97 -1.48 13.44
CA ASN A 22 -16.11 -1.53 12.00
C ASN A 22 -16.78 -0.27 11.50
N VAL A 23 -16.18 0.42 10.55
CA VAL A 23 -16.75 1.59 9.87
C VAL A 23 -16.64 1.39 8.38
N ILE A 24 -17.73 1.62 7.67
CA ILE A 24 -17.74 1.59 6.20
C ILE A 24 -17.56 3.00 5.67
N ALA A 25 -16.70 3.12 4.68
CA ALA A 25 -16.39 4.38 4.03
C ALA A 25 -16.19 4.18 2.53
N GLU A 26 -16.19 5.26 1.81
CA GLU A 26 -15.82 5.30 0.39
C GLU A 26 -14.66 6.24 0.18
N SER A 27 -13.72 5.86 -0.70
CA SER A 27 -12.63 6.75 -1.09
C SER A 27 -13.20 7.97 -1.82
N LEU A 28 -12.66 9.14 -1.50
CA LEU A 28 -13.02 10.37 -2.20
C LEU A 28 -12.54 10.26 -3.65
N PRO A 29 -13.39 10.56 -4.64
CA PRO A 29 -13.02 10.47 -6.04
C PRO A 29 -11.92 11.49 -6.36
N SER A 30 -10.85 11.06 -7.03
CA SER A 30 -9.95 12.00 -7.68
C SER A 30 -10.71 12.74 -8.78
N SER A 31 -10.38 13.99 -9.00
CA SER A 31 -11.10 15.01 -9.81
C SER A 31 -11.68 14.57 -11.16
N ASN A 32 -11.31 13.40 -11.69
CA ASN A 32 -11.72 12.91 -13.01
C ASN A 32 -12.43 11.54 -13.00
N LYS A 33 -12.69 10.93 -11.83
CA LYS A 33 -13.34 9.61 -11.77
C LYS A 33 -14.53 9.63 -10.81
N LYS A 34 -15.68 9.16 -11.32
CA LYS A 34 -16.93 9.06 -10.53
C LYS A 34 -17.02 7.81 -9.66
N ILE A 35 -16.05 6.89 -9.75
CA ILE A 35 -16.11 5.59 -9.06
C ILE A 35 -15.30 5.71 -7.78
N SER A 36 -15.98 5.54 -6.66
CA SER A 36 -15.37 5.43 -5.33
C SER A 36 -14.98 3.97 -5.03
N THR A 37 -13.97 3.81 -4.20
CA THR A 37 -13.56 2.49 -3.69
C THR A 37 -14.19 2.29 -2.31
N LYS A 38 -14.88 1.16 -2.10
CA LYS A 38 -15.39 0.81 -0.79
C LYS A 38 -14.23 0.42 0.14
N VAL A 39 -14.20 1.03 1.31
CA VAL A 39 -13.18 0.82 2.34
C VAL A 39 -13.85 0.45 3.65
N GLN A 40 -13.39 -0.62 4.27
CA GLN A 40 -13.80 -1.04 5.60
C GLN A 40 -12.66 -0.72 6.58
N LEU A 41 -12.89 0.19 7.51
CA LEU A 41 -11.97 0.51 8.59
C LEU A 41 -12.24 -0.42 9.76
N ILE A 42 -11.22 -1.18 10.19
CA ILE A 42 -11.36 -2.14 11.28
C ILE A 42 -10.28 -1.88 12.31
N GLN A 43 -10.65 -1.62 13.56
CA GLN A 43 -9.68 -1.45 14.65
C GLN A 43 -10.23 -2.05 15.96
N LYS A 44 -9.33 -2.43 16.88
CA LYS A 44 -9.71 -2.85 18.22
C LYS A 44 -10.41 -1.71 18.96
N GLU A 45 -11.48 -2.03 19.69
CA GLU A 45 -12.29 -1.04 20.38
C GLU A 45 -11.52 -0.27 21.46
N ASP A 46 -10.61 -0.93 22.15
CA ASP A 46 -9.76 -0.35 23.19
C ASP A 46 -8.61 0.51 22.66
N HIS A 47 -8.27 0.38 21.36
CA HIS A 47 -7.25 1.20 20.70
C HIS A 47 -7.74 2.63 20.54
N TYR A 48 -6.84 3.62 20.64
CA TYR A 48 -7.21 5.03 20.54
C TYR A 48 -7.91 5.38 19.21
N VAL A 49 -7.48 4.78 18.09
CA VAL A 49 -8.16 4.95 16.79
C VAL A 49 -9.53 4.28 16.80
N GLY A 50 -9.68 3.13 17.47
CA GLY A 50 -10.99 2.47 17.60
C GLY A 50 -12.00 3.33 18.33
N LYS A 51 -11.57 4.02 19.39
CA LYS A 51 -12.41 5.01 20.10
C LYS A 51 -12.84 6.15 19.18
N LEU A 52 -11.88 6.70 18.43
CA LEU A 52 -12.14 7.78 17.47
C LEU A 52 -13.10 7.32 16.35
N LEU A 53 -12.96 6.10 15.84
CA LEU A 53 -13.85 5.56 14.81
C LEU A 53 -15.30 5.47 15.27
N LYS A 54 -15.56 5.26 16.57
CA LYS A 54 -16.95 5.21 17.12
C LYS A 54 -17.63 6.57 17.11
N ASP A 55 -16.85 7.64 17.16
CA ASP A 55 -17.34 9.02 17.21
C ASP A 55 -17.48 9.65 15.82
N LEU A 56 -17.19 8.90 14.73
CA LEU A 56 -17.33 9.41 13.37
C LEU A 56 -18.80 9.40 12.93
N ASP A 57 -19.22 10.51 12.38
CA ASP A 57 -20.56 10.67 11.81
C ASP A 57 -20.61 10.21 10.34
N GLU A 58 -21.80 9.79 9.89
CA GLU A 58 -22.07 9.58 8.47
C GLU A 58 -21.82 10.86 7.67
N LYS A 59 -21.27 10.71 6.46
CA LYS A 59 -20.84 11.78 5.55
C LYS A 59 -19.63 12.58 6.01
N GLN A 60 -19.09 12.30 7.20
CA GLN A 60 -17.85 12.93 7.63
C GLN A 60 -16.68 12.48 6.72
N GLU A 61 -15.83 13.43 6.37
CA GLU A 61 -14.64 13.16 5.58
C GLU A 61 -13.44 13.03 6.50
N VAL A 62 -12.61 12.01 6.25
CA VAL A 62 -11.45 11.69 7.06
C VAL A 62 -10.26 11.31 6.19
N LEU A 63 -9.07 11.52 6.70
CA LEU A 63 -7.84 10.96 6.14
C LEU A 63 -7.42 9.77 7.01
N ALA A 64 -7.33 8.58 6.41
CA ALA A 64 -6.93 7.37 7.10
C ALA A 64 -5.58 6.85 6.58
N ILE A 65 -4.71 6.44 7.50
CA ILE A 65 -3.40 5.86 7.21
C ILE A 65 -3.32 4.50 7.90
N GLY A 66 -2.98 3.46 7.16
CA GLY A 66 -2.78 2.14 7.74
C GLY A 66 -2.48 1.05 6.72
N PRO A 67 -2.11 -0.14 7.22
CA PRO A 67 -2.01 -1.33 6.39
C PRO A 67 -3.38 -1.74 5.86
N THR A 68 -3.37 -2.34 4.68
CA THR A 68 -4.60 -2.76 4.01
C THR A 68 -4.50 -4.19 3.51
N LYS A 69 -5.67 -4.80 3.35
CA LYS A 69 -5.87 -6.06 2.68
C LYS A 69 -7.02 -5.89 1.67
N ALA A 70 -6.84 -6.34 0.44
CA ALA A 70 -7.93 -6.37 -0.53
C ALA A 70 -8.74 -7.66 -0.34
N THR A 71 -10.07 -7.53 -0.38
CA THR A 71 -10.97 -8.68 -0.39
C THR A 71 -11.29 -9.12 -1.83
N PRO A 72 -11.72 -10.36 -2.07
CA PRO A 72 -12.06 -10.85 -3.41
C PRO A 72 -13.17 -10.07 -4.12
N ASP A 73 -14.03 -9.42 -3.36
CA ASP A 73 -15.13 -8.56 -3.81
C ASP A 73 -14.74 -7.10 -4.06
N GLY A 74 -13.44 -6.79 -3.98
CA GLY A 74 -12.91 -5.47 -4.32
C GLY A 74 -13.02 -4.44 -3.21
N VAL A 75 -13.33 -4.85 -1.98
CA VAL A 75 -13.30 -3.97 -0.80
C VAL A 75 -11.88 -3.88 -0.24
N ILE A 76 -11.45 -2.70 0.15
CA ILE A 76 -10.21 -2.51 0.90
C ILE A 76 -10.55 -2.62 2.40
N GLN A 77 -9.99 -3.61 3.07
CA GLN A 77 -9.96 -3.64 4.52
C GLN A 77 -8.70 -2.92 5.01
N MET A 78 -8.87 -1.88 5.80
CA MET A 78 -7.78 -1.11 6.39
C MET A 78 -7.81 -1.23 7.91
N GLN A 79 -6.66 -1.51 8.51
CA GLN A 79 -6.46 -1.36 9.94
C GLN A 79 -5.80 0.01 10.18
N PRO A 80 -6.58 1.07 10.45
CA PRO A 80 -6.02 2.40 10.51
C PRO A 80 -5.12 2.57 11.74
N MET A 81 -3.91 3.07 11.52
CA MET A 81 -2.96 3.48 12.56
C MET A 81 -3.19 4.94 12.96
N LEU A 82 -3.71 5.72 12.03
CA LEU A 82 -4.04 7.13 12.22
C LEU A 82 -5.31 7.45 11.42
N VAL A 83 -6.20 8.20 12.03
CA VAL A 83 -7.35 8.84 11.37
C VAL A 83 -7.35 10.31 11.79
N VAL A 84 -7.48 11.19 10.81
CA VAL A 84 -7.54 12.63 11.01
C VAL A 84 -8.85 13.15 10.44
N THR A 85 -9.55 13.95 11.22
CA THR A 85 -10.78 14.65 10.82
C THR A 85 -10.41 16.11 10.54
N PRO A 86 -10.15 16.49 9.31
CA PRO A 86 -9.73 17.84 8.99
C PRO A 86 -10.92 18.80 8.95
N GLU A 87 -10.82 19.92 9.64
CA GLU A 87 -11.86 20.94 9.65
C GLU A 87 -11.98 21.72 8.32
N ASN A 88 -10.98 21.65 7.42
CA ASN A 88 -10.93 22.47 6.20
C ASN A 88 -10.10 21.83 5.05
N PHE A 89 -10.34 20.57 4.69
CA PHE A 89 -9.49 19.87 3.72
C PHE A 89 -10.19 19.49 2.40
N SER A 90 -11.03 20.33 1.85
CA SER A 90 -11.74 19.98 0.60
C SER A 90 -10.81 19.61 -0.57
N ASP A 91 -9.59 20.14 -0.60
CA ASP A 91 -8.67 19.95 -1.74
C ASP A 91 -7.60 18.86 -1.52
N ILE A 92 -7.34 18.46 -0.27
CA ILE A 92 -6.29 17.47 0.07
C ILE A 92 -6.85 16.05 0.22
N LEU A 93 -8.16 15.90 0.39
CA LEU A 93 -8.79 14.62 0.68
C LEU A 93 -8.86 13.64 -0.49
N ALA A 94 -8.65 14.09 -1.72
CA ALA A 94 -8.57 13.20 -2.90
C ALA A 94 -7.24 12.41 -2.98
N ILE A 95 -6.56 12.22 -1.84
CA ILE A 95 -5.32 11.44 -1.75
C ILE A 95 -5.69 9.96 -1.65
N ASN A 96 -5.34 9.21 -2.69
CA ASN A 96 -5.50 7.76 -2.73
C ASN A 96 -4.15 7.13 -3.08
N THR A 97 -3.22 7.16 -2.15
CA THR A 97 -1.84 6.72 -2.34
C THR A 97 -1.57 5.42 -1.61
N PHE A 98 -0.77 4.54 -2.22
CA PHE A 98 -0.26 3.35 -1.57
C PHE A 98 1.27 3.34 -1.59
N MET A 99 1.85 2.67 -0.59
CA MET A 99 3.23 2.22 -0.57
C MET A 99 3.25 0.73 -0.24
N ALA A 100 3.72 -0.08 -1.16
CA ALA A 100 3.86 -1.52 -1.00
C ALA A 100 5.34 -1.92 -1.00
N CYS A 101 5.76 -2.66 0.03
CA CYS A 101 7.13 -3.16 0.18
C CYS A 101 7.10 -4.69 0.21
N GLY A 102 7.84 -5.33 -0.68
CA GLY A 102 7.87 -6.79 -0.73
C GLY A 102 8.75 -7.35 -1.84
N GLY A 103 8.67 -8.64 -2.05
CA GLY A 103 9.33 -9.33 -3.16
C GLY A 103 8.46 -9.34 -4.41
N LEU A 104 9.04 -9.02 -5.56
CA LEU A 104 8.31 -9.13 -6.83
C LEU A 104 7.99 -10.57 -7.16
N GLY A 105 6.76 -10.80 -7.61
CA GLY A 105 6.29 -12.07 -8.14
C GLY A 105 6.93 -12.43 -9.50
N PRO A 106 6.38 -13.45 -10.18
CA PRO A 106 6.86 -13.85 -11.49
C PRO A 106 6.91 -12.68 -12.48
N LYS A 107 7.87 -12.74 -13.39
CA LYS A 107 7.94 -11.76 -14.49
C LYS A 107 6.67 -11.79 -15.30
N SER A 108 6.23 -10.63 -15.74
CA SER A 108 5.18 -10.48 -16.76
C SER A 108 5.75 -9.69 -17.93
N GLU A 109 5.24 -9.97 -19.09
CA GLU A 109 5.60 -9.28 -20.31
C GLU A 109 4.94 -7.89 -20.35
N GLU A 110 5.56 -6.98 -21.07
CA GLU A 110 4.93 -5.72 -21.43
C GLU A 110 3.83 -5.95 -22.45
N SER A 111 2.75 -5.20 -22.31
CA SER A 111 1.64 -5.17 -23.26
C SER A 111 1.45 -3.76 -23.79
N GLU A 112 1.06 -3.62 -25.03
CA GLU A 112 0.72 -2.32 -25.62
C GLU A 112 -0.76 -2.00 -25.39
N VAL A 113 -1.03 -0.76 -24.98
CA VAL A 113 -2.38 -0.23 -24.78
C VAL A 113 -2.42 1.19 -25.38
N GLY A 114 -2.93 1.31 -26.60
CA GLY A 114 -2.81 2.55 -27.38
C GLY A 114 -1.33 2.89 -27.62
N ASP A 115 -0.96 4.12 -27.31
CA ASP A 115 0.42 4.62 -27.44
C ASP A 115 1.29 4.36 -26.19
N SER A 116 0.80 3.55 -25.26
CA SER A 116 1.46 3.29 -23.97
C SER A 116 1.78 1.82 -23.78
N THR A 117 2.88 1.53 -23.10
CA THR A 117 3.17 0.19 -22.60
C THR A 117 2.70 0.02 -21.16
N VAL A 118 2.24 -1.17 -20.83
CA VAL A 118 1.78 -1.53 -19.48
C VAL A 118 2.34 -2.87 -19.03
N THR A 119 2.78 -2.94 -17.80
CA THR A 119 3.16 -4.19 -17.12
C THR A 119 2.34 -4.36 -15.87
N ASN A 120 1.72 -5.54 -15.74
CA ASN A 120 1.04 -5.96 -14.51
C ASN A 120 1.92 -6.98 -13.79
N ARG A 121 2.28 -6.72 -12.54
CA ARG A 121 3.12 -7.63 -11.77
C ARG A 121 2.72 -7.67 -10.31
N SER A 122 2.76 -8.85 -9.71
CA SER A 122 2.43 -9.00 -8.30
C SER A 122 3.62 -8.63 -7.41
N ILE A 123 3.33 -8.06 -6.26
CA ILE A 123 4.28 -7.88 -5.16
C ILE A 123 3.75 -8.64 -3.94
N ALA A 124 4.63 -9.46 -3.36
CA ALA A 124 4.32 -10.27 -2.20
C ALA A 124 4.63 -9.50 -0.92
N TRP A 125 3.71 -9.50 0.02
CA TRP A 125 3.91 -8.96 1.35
C TRP A 125 3.35 -9.90 2.41
N GLN A 126 4.05 -10.03 3.53
CA GLN A 126 3.63 -10.80 4.68
C GLN A 126 3.79 -9.95 5.95
N ALA A 127 2.73 -9.85 6.74
CA ALA A 127 2.84 -9.27 8.07
C ALA A 127 3.64 -10.19 9.00
N PRO A 128 4.34 -9.66 10.00
CA PRO A 128 5.11 -10.49 10.93
C PRO A 128 4.30 -11.58 11.61
N ASP A 129 3.03 -11.33 11.90
CA ASP A 129 2.12 -12.24 12.60
C ASP A 129 1.16 -12.99 11.66
N ASP A 130 1.27 -12.76 10.33
CA ASP A 130 0.41 -13.37 9.34
C ASP A 130 1.08 -14.62 8.76
N LYS A 131 0.38 -15.75 8.75
CA LYS A 131 0.86 -16.98 8.12
C LYS A 131 0.70 -16.97 6.61
N GLU A 132 -0.13 -16.09 6.09
CA GLU A 132 -0.45 -16.00 4.68
C GLU A 132 0.31 -14.85 4.01
N THR A 133 0.73 -15.09 2.77
CA THR A 133 1.32 -14.06 1.93
C THR A 133 0.20 -13.29 1.22
N ASN A 134 0.17 -11.99 1.45
CA ASN A 134 -0.72 -11.10 0.72
C ASN A 134 -0.08 -10.67 -0.60
N TRP A 135 -0.87 -10.65 -1.66
CA TRP A 135 -0.41 -10.29 -3.00
C TRP A 135 -1.15 -9.06 -3.51
N PHE A 136 -0.40 -8.09 -4.03
CA PHE A 136 -0.95 -6.93 -4.74
C PHE A 136 -0.54 -6.98 -6.20
N LYS A 137 -1.48 -6.70 -7.09
CA LYS A 137 -1.21 -6.60 -8.52
C LYS A 137 -0.90 -5.15 -8.87
N LEU A 138 0.37 -4.83 -9.00
CA LEU A 138 0.86 -3.54 -9.45
C LEU A 138 0.61 -3.37 -10.96
N THR A 139 0.22 -2.19 -11.38
CA THR A 139 0.11 -1.79 -12.78
C THR A 139 1.07 -0.64 -13.04
N ALA A 140 2.07 -0.85 -13.87
CA ALA A 140 3.07 0.15 -14.23
C ALA A 140 2.93 0.53 -15.71
N TRP A 141 3.11 1.81 -16.03
CA TRP A 141 2.97 2.37 -17.36
C TRP A 141 4.28 2.93 -17.88
N ASN A 142 4.50 2.84 -19.19
CA ASN A 142 5.62 3.42 -19.92
C ASN A 142 6.99 3.08 -19.28
N GLN A 143 7.76 4.07 -18.88
CA GLN A 143 9.09 3.84 -18.28
C GLN A 143 9.05 2.92 -17.05
N HIS A 144 8.01 2.99 -16.22
CA HIS A 144 7.84 2.10 -15.07
C HIS A 144 7.43 0.69 -15.49
N SER A 145 6.73 0.55 -16.65
CA SER A 145 6.42 -0.74 -17.26
C SER A 145 7.70 -1.50 -17.57
N LYS A 146 8.60 -0.89 -18.31
CA LYS A 146 9.90 -1.45 -18.65
C LYS A 146 10.73 -1.80 -17.41
N GLN A 147 10.82 -0.87 -16.46
CA GLN A 147 11.53 -1.10 -15.21
C GLN A 147 10.96 -2.32 -14.44
N LEU A 148 9.63 -2.41 -14.33
CA LEU A 148 8.98 -3.49 -13.59
C LEU A 148 9.11 -4.85 -14.29
N SER A 149 9.08 -4.89 -15.63
CA SER A 149 9.21 -6.12 -16.42
C SER A 149 10.61 -6.72 -16.36
N GLU A 150 11.66 -5.88 -16.32
CA GLU A 150 13.05 -6.31 -16.33
C GLU A 150 13.55 -6.85 -14.99
N LEU A 151 12.98 -6.40 -13.87
CA LEU A 151 13.43 -6.81 -12.53
C LEU A 151 13.29 -8.33 -12.32
N PRO A 152 14.28 -9.01 -11.71
CA PRO A 152 14.20 -10.43 -11.40
C PRO A 152 13.08 -10.77 -10.40
N ASN A 153 12.60 -12.02 -10.43
CA ASN A 153 11.66 -12.53 -9.43
C ASN A 153 12.25 -12.46 -8.02
N GLY A 154 11.42 -12.12 -7.04
CA GLY A 154 11.82 -11.99 -5.65
C GLY A 154 12.71 -10.77 -5.37
N THR A 155 12.86 -9.83 -6.32
CA THR A 155 13.59 -8.57 -6.06
C THR A 155 12.85 -7.79 -4.98
N PRO A 156 13.54 -7.44 -3.86
CA PRO A 156 12.98 -6.57 -2.85
C PRO A 156 12.67 -5.20 -3.46
N THR A 157 11.42 -4.81 -3.41
CA THR A 157 10.92 -3.62 -4.11
C THR A 157 10.02 -2.82 -3.21
N ILE A 158 10.10 -1.51 -3.32
CA ILE A 158 9.14 -0.54 -2.79
C ILE A 158 8.45 0.09 -3.99
N ALA A 159 7.15 -0.08 -4.07
CA ALA A 159 6.31 0.57 -5.08
C ALA A 159 5.43 1.63 -4.39
N VAL A 160 5.44 2.83 -4.92
CA VAL A 160 4.58 3.94 -4.49
C VAL A 160 3.71 4.34 -5.67
N GLY A 161 2.44 4.62 -5.40
CA GLY A 161 1.53 4.97 -6.47
C GLY A 161 0.13 5.28 -5.98
N ARG A 162 -0.81 5.23 -6.92
CA ARG A 162 -2.21 5.60 -6.68
C ARG A 162 -3.13 4.39 -6.73
N VAL A 163 -4.10 4.37 -5.81
CA VAL A 163 -5.20 3.41 -5.80
C VAL A 163 -6.36 4.01 -6.58
N SER A 164 -6.95 3.22 -7.46
CA SER A 164 -8.18 3.58 -8.15
C SER A 164 -9.06 2.36 -8.36
N THR A 165 -10.35 2.57 -8.49
CA THR A 165 -11.31 1.52 -8.82
C THR A 165 -11.71 1.64 -10.28
N SER A 166 -11.85 0.51 -10.95
CA SER A 166 -12.51 0.40 -12.24
C SER A 166 -13.64 -0.61 -12.14
N GLU A 167 -14.69 -0.41 -12.91
CA GLU A 167 -15.84 -1.30 -12.99
C GLU A 167 -15.87 -1.97 -14.35
N LYS A 168 -16.02 -3.30 -14.36
CA LYS A 168 -16.26 -4.08 -15.58
C LYS A 168 -17.33 -5.13 -15.27
N VAL A 169 -18.43 -5.09 -16.04
CA VAL A 169 -19.51 -6.08 -15.95
C VAL A 169 -19.94 -6.32 -14.50
N GLU A 170 -20.39 -5.26 -13.83
CA GLU A 170 -20.88 -5.27 -12.43
C GLU A 170 -19.86 -5.70 -11.35
N LYS A 171 -18.57 -5.84 -11.73
CA LYS A 171 -17.49 -6.13 -10.78
C LYS A 171 -16.56 -4.94 -10.65
N GLN A 172 -16.24 -4.60 -9.42
CA GLN A 172 -15.24 -3.60 -9.11
C GLN A 172 -13.85 -4.22 -9.00
N TYR A 173 -12.87 -3.55 -9.58
CA TYR A 173 -11.46 -3.96 -9.56
C TYR A 173 -10.60 -2.84 -9.00
N LEU A 174 -9.78 -3.20 -8.04
CA LEU A 174 -8.76 -2.29 -7.51
C LEU A 174 -7.55 -2.26 -8.44
N ASN A 175 -7.14 -1.07 -8.81
CA ASN A 175 -5.95 -0.84 -9.62
C ASN A 175 -4.91 -0.10 -8.78
N TYR A 176 -3.73 -0.64 -8.72
CA TYR A 176 -2.57 -0.06 -8.03
C TYR A 176 -1.59 0.46 -9.07
N ALA A 177 -1.84 1.70 -9.55
CA ALA A 177 -1.01 2.34 -10.55
C ALA A 177 0.28 2.86 -9.92
N VAL A 178 1.41 2.39 -10.42
CA VAL A 178 2.73 2.72 -9.89
C VAL A 178 3.23 4.03 -10.48
N ASP A 179 3.60 4.95 -9.60
CA ASP A 179 4.22 6.24 -9.94
C ASP A 179 5.73 6.23 -9.67
N GLN A 180 6.21 5.39 -8.73
CA GLN A 180 7.64 5.25 -8.40
C GLN A 180 7.97 3.81 -8.01
N ILE A 181 9.15 3.36 -8.42
CA ILE A 181 9.69 2.05 -8.07
C ILE A 181 11.11 2.25 -7.52
N LEU A 182 11.31 1.79 -6.29
CA LEU A 182 12.62 1.66 -5.67
C LEU A 182 12.89 0.17 -5.46
N TYR A 183 14.07 -0.31 -5.79
CA TYR A 183 14.42 -1.70 -5.59
C TYR A 183 15.85 -1.83 -5.06
N LEU A 184 16.05 -2.86 -4.25
CA LEU A 184 17.38 -3.23 -3.81
C LEU A 184 17.94 -4.22 -4.85
N PRO A 185 19.10 -3.93 -5.44
CA PRO A 185 19.77 -4.92 -6.29
C PRO A 185 19.97 -6.18 -5.45
N LYS A 186 19.63 -7.35 -6.01
CA LYS A 186 19.97 -8.62 -5.34
C LYS A 186 21.47 -8.58 -5.07
N GLY A 187 21.84 -8.49 -3.81
CA GLY A 187 23.23 -8.62 -3.41
C GLY A 187 23.77 -9.90 -4.06
N THR A 188 24.87 -9.81 -4.79
CA THR A 188 25.63 -10.98 -5.15
C THR A 188 25.73 -11.81 -3.87
N LYS A 189 25.22 -13.05 -3.89
CA LYS A 189 25.32 -13.96 -2.76
C LYS A 189 26.77 -13.87 -2.29
N SER A 190 27.01 -13.23 -1.15
CA SER A 190 28.32 -13.30 -0.53
C SER A 190 28.62 -14.78 -0.40
N ALA A 191 29.67 -15.24 -1.06
CA ALA A 191 30.16 -16.60 -0.92
C ALA A 191 30.14 -16.92 0.58
N PRO A 192 29.70 -18.12 1.00
CA PRO A 192 29.66 -18.45 2.43
C PRO A 192 31.02 -18.13 3.00
N LYS A 193 31.09 -17.15 3.92
CA LYS A 193 32.34 -16.86 4.65
C LYS A 193 32.73 -18.17 5.28
N LYS A 194 33.80 -18.81 4.78
CA LYS A 194 34.53 -19.81 5.53
C LYS A 194 34.71 -19.22 6.91
N ALA A 195 34.27 -19.97 7.94
CA ALA A 195 34.47 -19.59 9.32
C ALA A 195 35.93 -19.15 9.47
N ALA A 196 36.14 -17.87 9.68
CA ALA A 196 37.44 -17.32 10.02
C ALA A 196 37.61 -17.57 11.51
N ASP A 197 38.74 -18.18 11.83
CA ASP A 197 39.29 -18.36 13.17
C ASP A 197 39.09 -17.10 14.05
N PRO A 198 38.74 -17.26 15.31
CA PRO A 198 38.49 -16.13 16.20
C PRO A 198 39.80 -15.61 16.79
N GLU A 199 40.63 -14.97 16.00
CA GLU A 199 41.73 -14.14 16.57
C GLU A 199 42.00 -12.93 15.67
N LYS A 200 41.72 -11.79 16.25
CA LYS A 200 42.14 -10.40 16.03
C LYS A 200 41.01 -9.45 15.70
N GLY A 201 40.61 -8.76 16.75
CA GLY A 201 39.71 -7.65 16.69
C GLY A 201 40.26 -6.46 15.93
N GLN A 202 39.42 -5.87 15.12
CA GLN A 202 39.42 -4.42 14.88
C GLN A 202 38.02 -3.99 14.47
N VAL A 203 37.45 -3.10 15.26
CA VAL A 203 36.13 -2.50 15.07
C VAL A 203 36.24 -1.49 13.92
N ALA A 204 35.61 -1.77 12.80
CA ALA A 204 35.39 -0.77 11.77
C ALA A 204 33.98 -0.15 11.98
N ALA A 205 33.94 1.11 12.37
CA ALA A 205 32.73 1.88 12.46
C ALA A 205 32.14 2.11 11.06
N ALA A 206 30.92 1.61 10.84
CA ALA A 206 30.17 1.89 9.63
C ALA A 206 29.60 3.32 9.70
N ALA A 207 29.98 4.15 8.76
CA ALA A 207 29.42 5.48 8.56
C ALA A 207 27.94 5.37 8.13
N ILE A 208 27.04 5.82 8.99
CA ILE A 208 25.64 6.05 8.64
C ILE A 208 25.57 7.39 7.91
N GLY A 209 25.35 7.33 6.60
CA GLY A 209 25.10 8.52 5.80
C GLY A 209 23.80 9.21 6.24
N SER A 210 23.92 10.46 6.66
CA SER A 210 22.79 11.32 7.01
C SER A 210 21.98 11.65 5.76
N ILE A 211 20.69 11.28 5.78
CA ILE A 211 19.73 11.71 4.78
C ILE A 211 19.24 13.10 5.18
N ASN A 212 19.63 14.12 4.42
CA ASN A 212 19.09 15.48 4.57
C ASN A 212 17.75 15.56 3.84
N PHE A 213 16.68 15.79 4.60
CA PHE A 213 15.40 16.26 4.06
C PHE A 213 15.44 17.78 4.02
N SER A 214 15.39 18.39 2.83
CA SER A 214 15.04 19.79 2.65
C SER A 214 13.54 19.89 2.42
N LEU A 215 12.87 20.68 3.25
CA LEU A 215 11.49 21.10 3.09
C LEU A 215 11.38 22.15 2.00
#